data_3b6d0a218787b538eb09317886b314da
#
_entry.id   3b6d0a218787b538eb09317886b314da
#
_cell.length_a   1.000
_cell.length_b   1.000
_cell.length_c   1.000
_cell.angle_alpha   90.00
_cell.angle_beta   90.00
_cell.angle_gamma   90.00
#
_symmetry.space_group_name_H-M   'P 1'
#
loop_
_entity.id
_entity.type
_entity.pdbx_description
1 polymer ?
#
loop_
_entity_poly.entity_id
_entity_poly.type
_entity_poly.pdbx_seq_one_letter_code
_entity_poly.pdbx_strand_id
1 'polypeptide(L)'
;MAYKKPESALVVLYDQHYRVLLLQRQDDPTFWQSVTGALEEGELPLETAYREVCEEIGIDAKAHGFVVNDHDKQNQYEIRSRWLHRYPPGTVHNTEHVFSLQINSDLPLVLTEHLQYEWVSKDEALARLWPPSNKEAVSLFVPSVP
;
A
#
# COMPACT_ATOMS: atom_id res chain seq x y z
N MET A 1 -20.34 -16.57 -2.58
CA MET A 1 -18.94 -16.20 -2.46
C MET A 1 -18.79 -14.72 -2.83
N ALA A 2 -18.11 -13.97 -2.00
CA ALA A 2 -17.91 -12.55 -2.25
C ALA A 2 -16.68 -12.33 -3.13
N TYR A 3 -16.82 -11.58 -4.20
CA TYR A 3 -15.70 -11.14 -5.01
C TYR A 3 -15.06 -9.90 -4.41
N LYS A 4 -13.78 -9.69 -4.71
CA LYS A 4 -13.11 -8.43 -4.42
C LYS A 4 -13.71 -7.32 -5.29
N LYS A 5 -13.87 -6.13 -4.70
CA LYS A 5 -14.23 -4.95 -5.48
C LYS A 5 -13.00 -4.51 -6.30
N PRO A 6 -13.14 -4.20 -7.59
CA PRO A 6 -12.01 -3.78 -8.44
C PRO A 6 -11.63 -2.32 -8.19
N GLU A 7 -11.50 -1.96 -6.94
CA GLU A 7 -11.15 -0.64 -6.46
C GLU A 7 -10.33 -0.82 -5.18
N SER A 8 -9.16 -0.17 -5.10
CA SER A 8 -8.23 -0.37 -3.99
C SER A 8 -7.61 0.93 -3.53
N ALA A 9 -7.01 0.89 -2.34
CA ALA A 9 -6.16 1.95 -1.83
C ALA A 9 -4.71 1.48 -1.83
N LEU A 10 -3.81 2.36 -2.25
CA LEU A 10 -2.37 2.19 -2.12
C LEU A 10 -1.88 3.21 -1.11
N VAL A 11 -1.16 2.77 -0.09
CA VAL A 11 -0.56 3.68 0.89
C VAL A 11 0.94 3.45 0.91
N VAL A 12 1.71 4.44 0.46
CA VAL A 12 3.16 4.42 0.61
C VAL A 12 3.51 5.03 1.96
N LEU A 13 4.34 4.33 2.73
CA LEU A 13 4.71 4.75 4.07
C LEU A 13 6.19 5.12 4.13
N TYR A 14 6.49 6.15 4.92
CA TYR A 14 7.86 6.54 5.20
C TYR A 14 7.98 6.96 6.67
N ASP A 15 9.18 6.92 7.18
CA ASP A 15 9.44 7.21 8.59
C ASP A 15 9.96 8.63 8.81
N GLN A 16 10.35 8.94 10.04
CA GLN A 16 10.89 10.24 10.45
C GLN A 16 12.24 10.57 9.78
N HIS A 17 12.89 9.58 9.19
CA HIS A 17 14.15 9.75 8.45
C HIS A 17 13.94 9.66 6.94
N TYR A 18 12.68 9.67 6.48
CA TYR A 18 12.28 9.54 5.06
C TYR A 18 12.70 8.22 4.44
N ARG A 19 12.86 7.18 5.27
CA ARG A 19 13.02 5.81 4.78
C ARG A 19 11.65 5.23 4.44
N VAL A 20 11.60 4.41 3.41
CA VAL A 20 10.35 3.85 2.86
C VAL A 20 10.15 2.44 3.39
N LEU A 21 8.90 2.13 3.74
CA LEU A 21 8.52 0.78 4.17
C LEU A 21 8.30 -0.11 2.95
N LEU A 22 8.98 -1.25 2.94
CA LEU A 22 8.76 -2.33 1.96
C LEU A 22 8.18 -3.54 2.67
N LEU A 23 7.17 -4.16 2.06
CA LEU A 23 6.54 -5.38 2.56
C LEU A 23 6.74 -6.51 1.55
N GLN A 24 7.19 -7.67 2.03
CA GLN A 24 7.43 -8.85 1.20
C GLN A 24 6.19 -9.74 1.18
N ARG A 25 5.68 -10.07 -0.02
CA ARG A 25 4.48 -10.89 -0.16
C ARG A 25 4.75 -12.35 0.20
N GLN A 26 3.76 -13.01 0.82
CA GLN A 26 3.82 -14.44 1.14
C GLN A 26 3.69 -15.31 -0.11
N ASP A 27 2.82 -14.91 -1.04
CA ASP A 27 2.54 -15.69 -2.24
C ASP A 27 3.61 -15.54 -3.33
N ASP A 28 4.48 -14.54 -3.19
CA ASP A 28 5.62 -14.32 -4.08
C ASP A 28 6.72 -13.58 -3.32
N PRO A 29 7.69 -14.30 -2.72
CA PRO A 29 8.73 -13.66 -1.90
C PRO A 29 9.66 -12.71 -2.68
N THR A 30 9.64 -12.73 -4.01
CA THR A 30 10.39 -11.76 -4.82
C THR A 30 9.63 -10.45 -5.00
N PHE A 31 8.37 -10.40 -4.58
CA PHE A 31 7.47 -9.28 -4.79
C PHE A 31 7.43 -8.40 -3.53
N TRP A 32 8.09 -7.25 -3.61
CA TRP A 32 8.06 -6.22 -2.56
C TRP A 32 7.09 -5.11 -2.94
N GLN A 33 6.28 -4.66 -1.99
CA GLN A 33 5.23 -3.67 -2.23
C GLN A 33 5.02 -2.76 -1.04
N SER A 34 4.20 -1.72 -1.24
CA SER A 34 3.66 -0.88 -0.17
C SER A 34 2.36 -1.50 0.36
N VAL A 35 1.72 -0.83 1.32
CA VAL A 35 0.41 -1.26 1.82
C VAL A 35 -0.63 -1.08 0.71
N THR A 36 -1.42 -2.11 0.45
CA THR A 36 -2.49 -2.06 -0.55
C THR A 36 -3.62 -3.00 -0.17
N GLY A 37 -4.85 -2.62 -0.48
CA GLY A 37 -5.99 -3.48 -0.26
C GLY A 37 -7.25 -2.97 -0.92
N ALA A 38 -8.18 -3.90 -1.18
CA ALA A 38 -9.44 -3.59 -1.84
C ALA A 38 -10.40 -2.87 -0.91
N LEU A 39 -11.22 -1.96 -1.46
CA LEU A 39 -12.31 -1.34 -0.74
C LEU A 39 -13.35 -2.40 -0.38
N GLU A 40 -13.90 -2.29 0.82
CA GLU A 40 -15.07 -3.07 1.24
C GLU A 40 -16.34 -2.37 0.81
N GLU A 41 -17.45 -3.09 0.82
CA GLU A 41 -18.76 -2.55 0.44
C GLU A 41 -19.10 -1.33 1.28
N GLY A 42 -19.43 -0.21 0.63
CA GLY A 42 -19.77 1.04 1.29
C GLY A 42 -18.59 1.82 1.88
N GLU A 43 -17.38 1.34 1.71
CA GLU A 43 -16.19 1.97 2.27
C GLU A 43 -15.67 3.06 1.33
N LEU A 44 -15.27 4.20 1.89
CA LEU A 44 -14.60 5.25 1.14
C LEU A 44 -13.10 4.92 1.02
N PRO A 45 -12.43 5.37 -0.06
CA PRO A 45 -10.99 5.08 -0.24
C PRO A 45 -10.11 5.47 0.95
N LEU A 46 -10.36 6.63 1.56
CA LEU A 46 -9.58 7.07 2.73
C LEU A 46 -9.79 6.15 3.93
N GLU A 47 -11.00 5.65 4.12
CA GLU A 47 -11.29 4.68 5.19
C GLU A 47 -10.54 3.38 4.96
N THR A 48 -10.48 2.93 3.70
CA THR A 48 -9.72 1.75 3.31
C THR A 48 -8.24 1.93 3.61
N ALA A 49 -7.69 3.11 3.33
CA ALA A 49 -6.28 3.42 3.60
C ALA A 49 -5.96 3.23 5.09
N TYR A 50 -6.74 3.79 5.98
CA TYR A 50 -6.54 3.62 7.42
C TYR A 50 -6.72 2.17 7.87
N ARG A 51 -7.73 1.49 7.35
CA ARG A 51 -8.02 0.10 7.73
C ARG A 51 -6.90 -0.84 7.27
N GLU A 52 -6.44 -0.71 6.04
CA GLU A 52 -5.40 -1.58 5.50
C GLU A 52 -4.06 -1.37 6.20
N VAL A 53 -3.72 -0.14 6.56
CA VAL A 53 -2.51 0.11 7.37
C VAL A 53 -2.62 -0.62 8.71
N CYS A 54 -3.77 -0.53 9.37
CA CYS A 54 -3.99 -1.22 10.64
C CYS A 54 -3.90 -2.74 10.48
N GLU A 55 -4.55 -3.30 9.46
CA GLU A 55 -4.56 -4.74 9.22
C GLU A 55 -3.19 -5.28 8.82
N GLU A 56 -2.47 -4.60 7.92
CA GLU A 56 -1.24 -5.13 7.35
C GLU A 56 -0.02 -4.94 8.23
N ILE A 57 0.06 -3.85 8.98
CA ILE A 57 1.26 -3.56 9.81
C ILE A 57 0.96 -3.32 11.29
N GLY A 58 -0.31 -3.44 11.71
CA GLY A 58 -0.67 -3.34 13.11
C GLY A 58 -0.62 -1.93 13.69
N ILE A 59 -0.64 -0.88 12.86
CA ILE A 59 -0.61 0.50 13.30
C ILE A 59 -1.98 1.14 13.11
N ASP A 60 -2.61 1.52 14.22
CA ASP A 60 -3.80 2.37 14.19
C ASP A 60 -3.34 3.83 14.07
N ALA A 61 -3.25 4.31 12.82
CA ALA A 61 -2.69 5.63 12.53
C ALA A 61 -3.46 6.74 13.25
N LYS A 62 -4.79 6.64 13.32
CA LYS A 62 -5.61 7.66 13.98
C LYS A 62 -5.31 7.73 15.48
N ALA A 63 -5.14 6.58 16.13
CA ALA A 63 -4.82 6.53 17.56
C ALA A 63 -3.46 7.15 17.87
N HIS A 64 -2.51 7.06 16.94
CA HIS A 64 -1.18 7.66 17.08
C HIS A 64 -1.13 9.13 16.62
N GLY A 65 -2.21 9.65 16.08
CA GLY A 65 -2.21 11.01 15.53
C GLY A 65 -1.51 11.14 14.19
N PHE A 66 -1.26 10.03 13.50
CA PHE A 66 -0.72 10.03 12.14
C PHE A 66 -1.85 10.29 11.14
N VAL A 67 -1.59 11.14 10.17
CA VAL A 67 -2.61 11.56 9.19
C VAL A 67 -2.26 11.03 7.82
N VAL A 68 -3.16 10.21 7.27
CA VAL A 68 -3.03 9.74 5.88
C VAL A 68 -3.28 10.91 4.94
N ASN A 69 -2.34 11.14 4.03
CA ASN A 69 -2.46 12.18 3.00
C ASN A 69 -3.12 11.61 1.76
N ASP A 70 -4.26 12.20 1.38
CA ASP A 70 -4.95 11.88 0.14
C ASP A 70 -4.39 12.78 -0.96
N HIS A 71 -3.82 12.18 -2.00
CA HIS A 71 -3.21 12.93 -3.10
C HIS A 71 -4.17 13.17 -4.26
N ASP A 72 -5.43 12.76 -4.11
CA ASP A 72 -6.45 12.89 -5.17
C ASP A 72 -5.93 12.34 -6.51
N LYS A 73 -5.21 11.22 -6.44
CA LYS A 73 -4.62 10.55 -7.58
C LYS A 73 -5.19 9.15 -7.69
N GLN A 74 -5.58 8.78 -8.90
CA GLN A 74 -6.06 7.44 -9.21
C GLN A 74 -5.21 6.86 -10.34
N ASN A 75 -4.91 5.57 -10.22
CA ASN A 75 -4.30 4.78 -11.27
C ASN A 75 -5.27 3.70 -11.69
N GLN A 76 -5.24 3.34 -12.97
CA GLN A 76 -5.97 2.19 -13.46
C GLN A 76 -4.97 1.25 -14.08
N TYR A 77 -5.01 -0.02 -13.67
CA TYR A 77 -4.08 -1.02 -14.19
C TYR A 77 -4.79 -2.34 -14.46
N GLU A 78 -4.21 -3.11 -15.37
CA GLU A 78 -4.72 -4.44 -15.69
C GLU A 78 -4.39 -5.42 -14.56
N ILE A 79 -5.40 -6.17 -14.12
CA ILE A 79 -5.23 -7.17 -13.07
C ILE A 79 -4.47 -8.36 -13.67
N ARG A 80 -3.47 -8.86 -12.94
CA ARG A 80 -2.70 -10.03 -13.36
C ARG A 80 -3.63 -11.24 -13.51
N SER A 81 -3.45 -12.00 -14.58
CA SER A 81 -4.35 -13.11 -14.92
C SER A 81 -4.50 -14.12 -13.78
N ARG A 82 -3.43 -14.36 -13.00
CA ARG A 82 -3.49 -15.29 -11.86
C ARG A 82 -4.42 -14.84 -10.73
N TRP A 83 -4.84 -13.57 -10.71
CA TRP A 83 -5.71 -13.00 -9.68
C TRP A 83 -7.12 -12.67 -10.17
N LEU A 84 -7.39 -12.80 -11.49
CA LEU A 84 -8.69 -12.42 -12.06
C LEU A 84 -9.86 -13.17 -11.42
N HIS A 85 -9.64 -14.42 -10.99
CA HIS A 85 -10.69 -15.22 -10.35
C HIS A 85 -11.23 -14.63 -9.04
N ARG A 86 -10.50 -13.69 -8.43
CA ARG A 86 -10.91 -13.02 -7.19
C ARG A 86 -11.94 -11.92 -7.42
N TYR A 87 -12.16 -11.55 -8.67
CA TYR A 87 -13.02 -10.41 -9.06
C TYR A 87 -14.25 -10.88 -9.81
N PRO A 88 -15.31 -10.04 -9.91
CA PRO A 88 -16.49 -10.41 -10.69
C PRO A 88 -16.13 -10.76 -12.14
N PRO A 89 -16.88 -11.71 -12.75
CA PRO A 89 -16.64 -12.07 -14.15
C PRO A 89 -16.67 -10.86 -15.07
N GLY A 90 -15.71 -10.77 -16.01
CA GLY A 90 -15.59 -9.65 -16.91
C GLY A 90 -14.72 -8.49 -16.40
N THR A 91 -14.30 -8.53 -15.13
CA THR A 91 -13.39 -7.54 -14.57
C THR A 91 -11.98 -7.78 -15.09
N VAL A 92 -11.36 -6.74 -15.65
CA VAL A 92 -9.97 -6.81 -16.14
C VAL A 92 -9.08 -5.71 -15.56
N HIS A 93 -9.65 -4.62 -15.06
CA HIS A 93 -8.91 -3.47 -14.52
C HIS A 93 -9.28 -3.19 -13.08
N ASN A 94 -8.31 -2.69 -12.32
CA ASN A 94 -8.49 -2.18 -10.96
C ASN A 94 -8.23 -0.68 -10.94
N THR A 95 -9.06 0.06 -10.22
CA THR A 95 -8.82 1.50 -9.95
C THR A 95 -8.15 1.62 -8.59
N GLU A 96 -7.00 2.24 -8.55
CA GLU A 96 -6.18 2.37 -7.34
C GLU A 96 -6.13 3.84 -6.90
N HIS A 97 -6.59 4.11 -5.67
CA HIS A 97 -6.50 5.42 -5.04
C HIS A 97 -5.20 5.53 -4.26
N VAL A 98 -4.45 6.62 -4.43
CA VAL A 98 -3.08 6.76 -3.92
C VAL A 98 -3.01 7.66 -2.71
N PHE A 99 -2.38 7.16 -1.65
CA PHE A 99 -2.18 7.85 -0.38
C PHE A 99 -0.74 7.71 0.06
N SER A 100 -0.31 8.62 0.97
CA SER A 100 0.96 8.48 1.67
C SER A 100 0.76 8.69 3.17
N LEU A 101 1.68 8.15 3.97
CA LEU A 101 1.59 8.22 5.42
C LEU A 101 3.00 8.23 6.01
N GLN A 102 3.28 9.24 6.84
CA GLN A 102 4.49 9.26 7.64
C GLN A 102 4.20 8.67 9.02
N ILE A 103 4.99 7.71 9.42
CA ILE A 103 4.89 7.11 10.77
C ILE A 103 6.26 7.12 11.44
N ASN A 104 6.31 6.70 12.69
CA ASN A 104 7.56 6.57 13.42
C ASN A 104 8.04 5.10 13.35
N SER A 105 9.21 4.89 12.74
CA SER A 105 9.76 3.53 12.56
C SER A 105 10.26 2.89 13.86
N ASP A 106 10.31 3.65 14.98
CA ASP A 106 10.60 3.06 16.29
C ASP A 106 9.42 2.23 16.82
N LEU A 107 8.22 2.43 16.27
CA LEU A 107 7.05 1.63 16.63
C LEU A 107 7.18 0.23 16.04
N PRO A 108 6.90 -0.82 16.82
CA PRO A 108 6.94 -2.19 16.30
C PRO A 108 5.77 -2.41 15.33
N LEU A 109 6.05 -3.09 14.23
CA LEU A 109 5.03 -3.48 13.25
C LEU A 109 4.65 -4.94 13.49
N VAL A 110 3.35 -5.24 13.33
CA VAL A 110 2.82 -6.60 13.43
C VAL A 110 2.24 -6.97 12.08
N LEU A 111 2.93 -7.87 11.37
CA LEU A 111 2.51 -8.31 10.04
C LEU A 111 1.48 -9.44 10.15
N THR A 112 0.49 -9.43 9.26
CA THR A 112 -0.55 -10.46 9.20
C THR A 112 -0.50 -11.25 7.90
N GLU A 113 -0.16 -10.60 6.78
CA GLU A 113 -0.21 -11.20 5.45
C GLU A 113 1.14 -11.19 4.73
N HIS A 114 2.16 -10.55 5.31
CA HIS A 114 3.48 -10.42 4.68
C HIS A 114 4.53 -11.21 5.46
N LEU A 115 5.58 -11.65 4.77
CA LEU A 115 6.66 -12.43 5.37
C LEU A 115 7.53 -11.58 6.29
N GLN A 116 7.89 -10.38 5.81
CA GLN A 116 8.75 -9.46 6.55
C GLN A 116 8.63 -8.06 5.98
N TYR A 117 9.21 -7.10 6.70
CA TYR A 117 9.28 -5.71 6.26
C TYR A 117 10.70 -5.17 6.38
N GLU A 118 10.99 -4.11 5.63
CA GLU A 118 12.25 -3.37 5.74
C GLU A 118 11.98 -1.87 5.59
N TRP A 119 12.75 -1.09 6.31
CA TRP A 119 12.84 0.36 6.11
C TRP A 119 14.09 0.64 5.28
N VAL A 120 13.92 1.20 4.09
CA VAL A 120 15.02 1.41 3.14
C VAL A 120 15.05 2.85 2.66
N SER A 121 16.16 3.28 2.06
CA SER A 121 16.24 4.59 1.43
C SER A 121 15.24 4.70 0.29
N LYS A 122 14.88 5.92 -0.07
CA LYS A 122 13.98 6.17 -1.20
C LYS A 122 14.54 5.55 -2.49
N ASP A 123 15.85 5.69 -2.74
CA ASP A 123 16.48 5.12 -3.94
C ASP A 123 16.41 3.60 -3.96
N GLU A 124 16.63 2.95 -2.81
CA GLU A 124 16.53 1.49 -2.72
C GLU A 124 15.07 1.04 -2.92
N ALA A 125 14.11 1.77 -2.37
CA ALA A 125 12.68 1.48 -2.56
C ALA A 125 12.32 1.54 -4.06
N LEU A 126 12.78 2.56 -4.76
CA LEU A 126 12.52 2.72 -6.19
C LEU A 126 13.13 1.56 -7.01
N ALA A 127 14.25 1.00 -6.54
CA ALA A 127 14.87 -0.14 -7.20
C ALA A 127 14.15 -1.47 -6.90
N ARG A 128 13.61 -1.63 -5.70
CA ARG A 128 13.10 -2.93 -5.20
C ARG A 128 11.60 -3.12 -5.32
N LEU A 129 10.80 -2.05 -5.27
CA LEU A 129 9.35 -2.17 -5.38
C LEU A 129 8.99 -2.76 -6.73
N TRP A 130 8.14 -3.80 -6.70
CA TRP A 130 7.73 -4.47 -7.93
C TRP A 130 6.67 -3.69 -8.70
N PRO A 131 5.55 -3.22 -8.08
CA PRO A 131 4.50 -2.57 -8.85
C PRO A 131 4.94 -1.17 -9.32
N PRO A 132 4.77 -0.86 -10.62
CA PRO A 132 5.11 0.47 -11.14
C PRO A 132 4.39 1.61 -10.43
N SER A 133 3.12 1.41 -10.04
CA SER A 133 2.35 2.43 -9.33
C SER A 133 2.93 2.74 -7.95
N ASN A 134 3.49 1.74 -7.28
CA ASN A 134 4.15 1.92 -5.98
C ASN A 134 5.43 2.75 -6.14
N LYS A 135 6.21 2.46 -7.18
CA LYS A 135 7.41 3.26 -7.52
C LYS A 135 7.05 4.70 -7.79
N GLU A 136 6.02 4.93 -8.60
CA GLU A 136 5.55 6.27 -8.93
C GLU A 136 5.12 7.04 -7.67
N ALA A 137 4.34 6.40 -6.81
CA ALA A 137 3.86 7.02 -5.58
C ALA A 137 5.02 7.38 -4.64
N VAL A 138 6.02 6.50 -4.50
CA VAL A 138 7.22 6.80 -3.72
C VAL A 138 7.97 7.98 -4.32
N SER A 139 8.15 7.98 -5.64
CA SER A 139 8.85 9.06 -6.33
C SER A 139 8.16 10.42 -6.11
N LEU A 140 6.85 10.45 -6.20
CA LEU A 140 6.07 11.70 -6.12
C LEU A 140 5.83 12.17 -4.70
N PHE A 141 5.59 11.26 -3.75
CA PHE A 141 5.00 11.63 -2.46
C PHE A 141 5.89 11.37 -1.25
N VAL A 142 6.98 10.65 -1.39
CA VAL A 142 7.95 10.50 -0.29
C VAL A 142 9.01 11.58 -0.46
N PRO A 143 9.23 12.42 0.58
CA PRO A 143 10.25 13.46 0.50
C PRO A 143 11.65 12.87 0.31
N SER A 144 12.49 13.60 -0.42
CA SER A 144 13.89 13.25 -0.53
C SER A 144 14.65 13.75 0.71
N VAL A 145 15.67 13.00 1.12
CA VAL A 145 16.55 13.43 2.21
C VAL A 145 17.35 14.65 1.72
N PRO A 146 17.42 15.71 2.53
CA PRO A 146 18.18 16.92 2.17
C PRO A 146 19.66 16.64 2.01
#